data_f1d1663c05dcb8a613fcfc892dbd3e2d
#
_entry.id   f1d1663c05dcb8a613fcfc892dbd3e2d
#
_cell.length_a   1.000
_cell.length_b   1.000
_cell.length_c   1.000
_cell.angle_alpha   90.00
_cell.angle_beta   90.00
_cell.angle_gamma   90.00
#
_symmetry.space_group_name_H-M   'P 1'
#
loop_
_entity.id
_entity.type
_entity.pdbx_description
1 polymer ?
#
loop_
_entity_poly.entity_id
_entity_poly.type
_entity_poly.pdbx_seq_one_letter_code
_entity_poly.pdbx_strand_id
1 'polypeptide(L)'
;MTRKRALGRGLDALIGAGARRRDSLDLTGGVTLDGEDTLLPAASTEEAAAERLERLPLGQLSRGKYQPRRDIQPEALEELADSIRAQGVMQPIVVRPVGEERYEIIAGERRWRAAQLAELDVIPAVIRDVSDEVALALALIENIQRENLNAIEEALALKRLGDEFELTQQQIADAVGKSRTQVANLLRLLALDPEVQTLLERGDLDMGHARALLSLNSTQQRQIAHEVVNNDLTVRDTEALVKKVQANQTPAQTPPRTAKTPDVARLETHLGELLGAPVSIDHGQKGKGKVTIRYTSLEELDGILAHIK
;
A
#
# COMPACT_ATOMS: atom_id res chain seq x y z
N MET A 1 28.68 -9.98 -15.21
CA MET A 1 27.23 -9.71 -15.35
C MET A 1 26.38 -10.98 -15.13
N THR A 2 26.62 -11.79 -14.07
CA THR A 2 25.98 -13.12 -13.90
C THR A 2 25.37 -13.36 -12.52
N ARG A 3 25.19 -12.30 -11.68
CA ARG A 3 24.57 -12.43 -10.32
C ARG A 3 23.05 -12.25 -10.24
N LYS A 4 22.38 -11.77 -11.31
CA LYS A 4 20.95 -11.38 -11.27
C LYS A 4 19.93 -12.53 -11.29
N ARG A 5 20.34 -13.80 -11.52
CA ARG A 5 19.39 -14.93 -11.67
C ARG A 5 19.25 -15.82 -10.42
N ALA A 6 20.08 -15.68 -9.42
CA ALA A 6 20.09 -16.57 -8.25
C ALA A 6 19.08 -16.14 -7.16
N LEU A 7 18.86 -14.83 -6.99
CA LEU A 7 17.98 -14.31 -5.91
C LEU A 7 16.49 -14.59 -6.17
N GLY A 8 16.02 -14.45 -7.41
CA GLY A 8 14.64 -14.74 -7.76
C GLY A 8 14.21 -16.19 -7.49
N ARG A 9 15.12 -17.15 -7.74
CA ARG A 9 14.83 -18.58 -7.52
C ARG A 9 14.75 -18.96 -6.03
N GLY A 10 15.59 -18.38 -5.17
CA GLY A 10 15.57 -18.65 -3.74
C GLY A 10 14.34 -18.10 -3.05
N LEU A 11 13.91 -16.90 -3.46
CA LEU A 11 12.70 -16.26 -2.92
C LEU A 11 11.42 -16.89 -3.46
N ASP A 12 11.37 -17.27 -4.75
CA ASP A 12 10.24 -18.00 -5.36
C ASP A 12 10.00 -19.36 -4.69
N ALA A 13 11.06 -20.08 -4.28
CA ALA A 13 10.94 -21.34 -3.55
C ALA A 13 10.32 -21.14 -2.15
N LEU A 14 10.61 -20.02 -1.48
CA LEU A 14 10.08 -19.69 -0.16
C LEU A 14 8.66 -19.16 -0.21
N ILE A 15 8.32 -18.35 -1.22
CA ILE A 15 6.97 -17.79 -1.45
C ILE A 15 6.01 -18.91 -1.86
N GLY A 16 6.44 -19.84 -2.73
CA GLY A 16 5.63 -20.98 -3.17
C GLY A 16 5.27 -21.97 -2.08
N ALA A 17 6.08 -22.10 -1.04
CA ALA A 17 5.81 -22.98 0.11
C ALA A 17 4.74 -22.41 1.06
N GLY A 18 4.62 -21.08 1.19
CA GLY A 18 3.62 -20.42 2.03
C GLY A 18 2.20 -20.43 1.43
N ALA A 19 2.07 -20.37 0.12
CA ALA A 19 0.78 -20.34 -0.58
C ALA A 19 0.08 -21.72 -0.56
N ARG A 20 0.83 -22.82 -0.57
CA ARG A 20 0.28 -24.19 -0.60
C ARG A 20 -0.29 -24.68 0.74
N ARG A 21 0.01 -24.00 1.87
CA ARG A 21 -0.52 -24.39 3.20
C ARG A 21 -1.93 -23.87 3.51
N ARG A 22 -2.51 -22.98 2.70
CA ARG A 22 -3.87 -22.46 2.92
C ARG A 22 -4.97 -23.30 2.27
N ASP A 23 -4.66 -24.15 1.29
CA ASP A 23 -5.67 -24.95 0.56
C ASP A 23 -5.86 -26.38 1.11
N SER A 24 -5.19 -26.79 2.18
CA SER A 24 -5.26 -28.18 2.67
C SER A 24 -6.00 -28.39 3.99
N LEU A 25 -6.92 -27.50 4.36
CA LEU A 25 -7.83 -27.70 5.51
C LEU A 25 -9.29 -27.73 5.05
N ASP A 26 -9.60 -28.63 4.13
CA ASP A 26 -10.98 -29.05 3.89
C ASP A 26 -11.09 -30.55 4.20
N LEU A 27 -11.46 -30.84 5.46
CA LEU A 27 -11.74 -32.18 5.97
C LEU A 27 -13.22 -32.45 5.80
N THR A 28 -13.63 -33.01 4.67
CA THR A 28 -14.88 -33.81 4.63
C THR A 28 -14.74 -34.98 3.66
N GLY A 29 -14.62 -36.13 4.23
CA GLY A 29 -15.33 -37.39 3.98
C GLY A 29 -15.23 -38.07 2.62
N GLY A 30 -14.76 -39.31 2.64
CA GLY A 30 -15.09 -40.29 1.63
C GLY A 30 -14.00 -41.34 1.40
N VAL A 31 -14.01 -42.38 2.20
CA VAL A 31 -13.25 -43.64 1.96
C VAL A 31 -13.88 -44.37 0.79
N THR A 32 -13.11 -44.66 -0.26
CA THR A 32 -13.30 -45.84 -1.13
C THR A 32 -11.92 -46.40 -1.49
N LEU A 33 -11.74 -47.65 -1.05
CA LEU A 33 -10.69 -48.56 -1.46
C LEU A 33 -11.00 -49.04 -2.87
N ASP A 34 -10.05 -48.91 -3.81
CA ASP A 34 -9.72 -49.98 -4.75
C ASP A 34 -8.40 -49.66 -5.47
N GLY A 35 -7.59 -50.69 -5.60
CA GLY A 35 -6.21 -50.64 -6.01
C GLY A 35 -6.01 -50.47 -7.50
N GLU A 36 -4.80 -49.98 -7.82
CA GLU A 36 -3.90 -50.59 -8.83
C GLU A 36 -2.60 -49.79 -8.89
N ASP A 37 -1.50 -50.53 -8.78
CA ASP A 37 -0.13 -50.08 -8.93
C ASP A 37 0.07 -49.36 -10.28
N THR A 38 0.47 -48.09 -10.23
CA THR A 38 1.18 -47.46 -11.35
C THR A 38 2.31 -46.60 -10.79
N LEU A 39 3.51 -47.15 -10.84
CA LEU A 39 4.76 -46.49 -10.58
C LEU A 39 4.93 -45.31 -11.57
N LEU A 40 4.72 -44.07 -11.09
CA LEU A 40 5.18 -42.88 -11.78
C LEU A 40 6.57 -42.49 -11.26
N PRO A 41 7.48 -42.06 -12.15
CA PRO A 41 8.86 -41.79 -11.75
C PRO A 41 8.93 -40.60 -10.81
N ALA A 42 9.72 -40.75 -9.75
CA ALA A 42 10.09 -39.69 -8.83
C ALA A 42 10.65 -38.51 -9.58
N ALA A 43 9.84 -37.49 -9.78
CA ALA A 43 10.30 -36.17 -10.20
C ALA A 43 11.18 -35.62 -9.07
N SER A 44 12.41 -35.36 -9.41
CA SER A 44 13.45 -34.74 -8.62
C SER A 44 12.90 -33.67 -7.69
N THR A 45 12.89 -33.99 -6.39
CA THR A 45 12.68 -33.04 -5.30
C THR A 45 13.93 -32.14 -5.26
N GLU A 46 13.90 -31.03 -6.02
CA GLU A 46 14.86 -29.94 -5.84
C GLU A 46 14.68 -29.40 -4.42
N GLU A 47 15.74 -29.49 -3.65
CA GLU A 47 16.03 -29.02 -2.31
C GLU A 47 15.18 -27.81 -1.85
N ALA A 48 14.02 -28.08 -1.31
CA ALA A 48 13.44 -27.20 -0.30
C ALA A 48 14.44 -27.25 0.86
N ALA A 49 15.10 -26.13 1.18
CA ALA A 49 16.03 -26.00 2.28
C ALA A 49 15.44 -26.70 3.52
N ALA A 50 16.05 -27.81 3.94
CA ALA A 50 15.50 -28.72 4.93
C ALA A 50 15.35 -27.97 6.25
N GLU A 51 14.10 -27.59 6.58
CA GLU A 51 13.78 -27.05 7.89
C GLU A 51 13.99 -28.15 8.95
N ARG A 52 14.93 -27.95 9.86
CA ARG A 52 15.18 -28.85 10.97
C ARG A 52 14.74 -28.19 12.26
N LEU A 53 13.84 -28.84 12.99
CA LEU A 53 13.45 -28.43 14.35
C LEU A 53 14.39 -29.10 15.33
N GLU A 54 15.20 -28.33 16.03
CA GLU A 54 16.16 -28.80 17.02
C GLU A 54 16.06 -27.97 18.30
N ARG A 55 16.58 -28.53 19.42
CA ARG A 55 16.77 -27.78 20.66
C ARG A 55 18.21 -27.31 20.71
N LEU A 56 18.42 -26.01 20.65
CA LEU A 56 19.75 -25.43 20.63
C LEU A 56 20.12 -24.79 21.98
N PRO A 57 21.35 -24.95 22.45
CA PRO A 57 21.85 -24.25 23.63
C PRO A 57 21.81 -22.73 23.40
N LEU A 58 21.33 -21.98 24.40
CA LEU A 58 21.22 -20.52 24.31
C LEU A 58 22.58 -19.82 24.05
N GLY A 59 23.69 -20.41 24.53
CA GLY A 59 25.05 -19.90 24.31
C GLY A 59 25.56 -20.02 22.88
N GLN A 60 24.98 -20.88 22.05
CA GLN A 60 25.33 -21.02 20.63
C GLN A 60 24.58 -20.02 19.73
N LEU A 61 23.63 -19.27 20.29
CA LEU A 61 22.80 -18.32 19.57
C LEU A 61 23.40 -16.91 19.66
N SER A 62 23.46 -16.24 18.52
CA SER A 62 23.88 -14.85 18.41
C SER A 62 22.77 -13.99 17.88
N ARG A 63 22.78 -12.72 18.25
CA ARG A 63 21.82 -11.73 17.77
C ARG A 63 21.98 -11.53 16.26
N GLY A 64 20.87 -11.48 15.54
CA GLY A 64 20.85 -11.18 14.11
C GLY A 64 21.31 -9.74 13.82
N LYS A 65 22.13 -9.58 12.77
CA LYS A 65 22.67 -8.27 12.33
C LYS A 65 21.57 -7.28 11.93
N TYR A 66 20.39 -7.76 11.57
CA TYR A 66 19.32 -7.01 10.91
C TYR A 66 18.08 -6.80 11.77
N GLN A 67 18.18 -6.94 13.09
CA GLN A 67 17.04 -6.78 14.00
C GLN A 67 16.67 -5.30 14.19
N PRO A 68 15.48 -4.84 13.73
CA PRO A 68 15.09 -3.43 13.74
C PRO A 68 14.70 -2.91 15.12
N ARG A 69 14.33 -3.79 16.07
CA ARG A 69 13.88 -3.37 17.39
C ARG A 69 15.04 -3.01 18.30
N ARG A 70 15.19 -1.70 18.59
CA ARG A 70 16.13 -1.18 19.63
C ARG A 70 15.49 -1.11 21.01
N ASP A 71 14.16 -0.92 21.07
CA ASP A 71 13.44 -0.73 22.33
C ASP A 71 12.55 -1.94 22.62
N ILE A 72 13.03 -2.80 23.51
CA ILE A 72 12.22 -3.86 24.13
C ILE A 72 11.91 -3.35 25.54
N GLN A 73 10.63 -3.07 25.81
CA GLN A 73 10.17 -2.67 27.13
C GLN A 73 10.52 -3.77 28.13
N PRO A 74 11.24 -3.45 29.24
CA PRO A 74 11.70 -4.46 30.19
C PRO A 74 10.54 -5.24 30.81
N GLU A 75 9.44 -4.56 31.15
CA GLU A 75 8.27 -5.17 31.79
C GLU A 75 7.63 -6.24 30.89
N ALA A 76 7.45 -5.94 29.60
CA ALA A 76 6.89 -6.87 28.64
C ALA A 76 7.82 -8.06 28.33
N LEU A 77 9.12 -7.93 28.64
CA LEU A 77 10.08 -9.02 28.50
C LEU A 77 10.05 -9.94 29.74
N GLU A 78 9.86 -9.38 30.93
CA GLU A 78 9.71 -10.11 32.19
C GLU A 78 8.42 -10.93 32.19
N GLU A 79 7.28 -10.34 31.78
CA GLU A 79 6.02 -11.09 31.60
C GLU A 79 6.17 -12.32 30.67
N LEU A 80 6.90 -12.13 29.57
CA LEU A 80 7.18 -13.21 28.64
C LEU A 80 8.12 -14.26 29.27
N ALA A 81 9.10 -13.87 30.08
CA ALA A 81 9.98 -14.77 30.78
C ALA A 81 9.22 -15.61 31.82
N ASP A 82 8.28 -15.00 32.54
CA ASP A 82 7.42 -15.72 33.50
C ASP A 82 6.52 -16.75 32.80
N SER A 83 5.94 -16.38 31.66
CA SER A 83 5.19 -17.33 30.84
C SER A 83 6.05 -18.49 30.33
N ILE A 84 7.29 -18.20 29.94
CA ILE A 84 8.25 -19.22 29.48
C ILE A 84 8.70 -20.15 30.65
N ARG A 85 8.86 -19.63 31.86
CA ARG A 85 9.14 -20.47 33.05
C ARG A 85 7.98 -21.46 33.35
N ALA A 86 6.74 -20.99 33.16
CA ALA A 86 5.55 -21.79 33.47
C ALA A 86 5.23 -22.84 32.40
N GLN A 87 5.38 -22.50 31.10
CA GLN A 87 4.86 -23.30 30.00
C GLN A 87 5.94 -23.73 28.99
N GLY A 88 7.17 -23.25 29.15
CA GLY A 88 8.22 -23.43 28.15
C GLY A 88 8.03 -22.52 26.93
N VAL A 89 8.93 -22.65 25.95
CA VAL A 89 8.86 -21.92 24.69
C VAL A 89 7.94 -22.67 23.73
N MET A 90 6.69 -22.22 23.60
CA MET A 90 5.66 -22.84 22.76
C MET A 90 5.93 -22.68 21.25
N GLN A 91 6.48 -21.55 20.86
CA GLN A 91 6.82 -21.25 19.47
C GLN A 91 8.33 -21.27 19.28
N PRO A 92 8.89 -22.10 18.37
CA PRO A 92 10.33 -22.09 18.11
C PRO A 92 10.80 -20.76 17.54
N ILE A 93 12.08 -20.45 17.76
CA ILE A 93 12.78 -19.34 17.08
C ILE A 93 13.26 -19.83 15.72
N VAL A 94 13.53 -18.89 14.78
CA VAL A 94 14.12 -19.22 13.48
C VAL A 94 15.57 -18.76 13.48
N VAL A 95 16.48 -19.68 13.13
CA VAL A 95 17.92 -19.45 13.13
C VAL A 95 18.56 -19.96 11.85
N ARG A 96 19.76 -19.49 11.55
CA ARG A 96 20.62 -20.01 10.49
C ARG A 96 22.01 -20.36 11.02
N PRO A 97 22.73 -21.32 10.44
CA PRO A 97 24.10 -21.61 10.78
C PRO A 97 25.02 -20.46 10.27
N VAL A 98 25.95 -20.00 11.12
CA VAL A 98 26.97 -18.99 10.76
C VAL A 98 28.39 -19.49 10.99
N GLY A 99 28.56 -20.73 11.35
CA GLY A 99 29.85 -21.39 11.61
C GLY A 99 29.64 -22.74 12.28
N GLU A 100 30.73 -23.37 12.71
CA GLU A 100 30.64 -24.60 13.48
C GLU A 100 29.96 -24.33 14.81
N GLU A 101 28.79 -24.97 15.05
CA GLU A 101 27.97 -24.88 16.26
C GLU A 101 27.54 -23.46 16.67
N ARG A 102 27.50 -22.51 15.73
CA ARG A 102 27.01 -21.15 15.97
C ARG A 102 25.84 -20.82 15.04
N TYR A 103 24.81 -20.22 15.64
CA TYR A 103 23.60 -19.87 14.91
C TYR A 103 23.27 -18.39 15.10
N GLU A 104 22.79 -17.75 14.04
CA GLU A 104 22.28 -16.38 14.07
C GLU A 104 20.76 -16.39 14.04
N ILE A 105 20.13 -15.58 14.91
CA ILE A 105 18.68 -15.49 15.02
C ILE A 105 18.15 -14.64 13.87
N ILE A 106 17.28 -15.22 13.04
CA ILE A 106 16.52 -14.54 11.99
C ILE A 106 15.25 -13.93 12.58
N ALA A 107 14.48 -14.73 13.37
CA ALA A 107 13.23 -14.30 14.00
C ALA A 107 13.09 -14.90 15.39
N GLY A 108 12.45 -14.13 16.31
CA GLY A 108 12.18 -14.57 17.68
C GLY A 108 13.16 -14.06 18.73
N GLU A 109 13.86 -12.93 18.52
CA GLU A 109 14.80 -12.33 19.48
C GLU A 109 14.19 -12.12 20.89
N ARG A 110 12.91 -11.69 20.99
CA ARG A 110 12.23 -11.55 22.29
C ARG A 110 12.13 -12.86 23.05
N ARG A 111 11.79 -13.97 22.35
CA ARG A 111 11.72 -15.30 22.96
C ARG A 111 13.08 -15.78 23.44
N TRP A 112 14.13 -15.55 22.67
CA TRP A 112 15.50 -15.88 23.07
C TRP A 112 15.93 -15.09 24.31
N ARG A 113 15.69 -13.76 24.37
CA ARG A 113 16.02 -12.95 25.56
C ARG A 113 15.18 -13.33 26.77
N ALA A 114 13.89 -13.59 26.57
CA ALA A 114 13.01 -14.03 27.65
C ALA A 114 13.41 -15.44 28.16
N ALA A 115 13.87 -16.33 27.26
CA ALA A 115 14.42 -17.63 27.66
C ALA A 115 15.73 -17.50 28.47
N GLN A 116 16.59 -16.51 28.17
CA GLN A 116 17.75 -16.19 28.98
C GLN A 116 17.35 -15.69 30.39
N LEU A 117 16.36 -14.80 30.48
CA LEU A 117 15.81 -14.33 31.77
C LEU A 117 15.09 -15.44 32.55
N ALA A 118 14.53 -16.42 31.83
CA ALA A 118 13.92 -17.59 32.44
C ALA A 118 14.94 -18.68 32.83
N GLU A 119 16.25 -18.41 32.63
CA GLU A 119 17.36 -19.34 32.95
C GLU A 119 17.22 -20.72 32.29
N LEU A 120 16.70 -20.78 31.04
CA LEU A 120 16.66 -22.00 30.28
C LEU A 120 18.04 -22.30 29.68
N ASP A 121 18.42 -23.57 29.61
CA ASP A 121 19.66 -24.02 28.96
C ASP A 121 19.50 -24.11 27.43
N VAL A 122 18.31 -24.50 26.97
CA VAL A 122 18.03 -24.80 25.56
C VAL A 122 16.70 -24.16 25.12
N ILE A 123 16.62 -23.82 23.83
CA ILE A 123 15.43 -23.28 23.22
C ILE A 123 15.10 -24.04 21.91
N PRO A 124 13.80 -24.34 21.64
CA PRO A 124 13.41 -24.92 20.36
C PRO A 124 13.66 -23.91 19.22
N ALA A 125 14.36 -24.37 18.18
CA ALA A 125 14.73 -23.55 17.04
C ALA A 125 14.49 -24.31 15.73
N VAL A 126 14.01 -23.59 14.73
CA VAL A 126 13.96 -24.05 13.33
C VAL A 126 15.23 -23.56 12.64
N ILE A 127 16.07 -24.50 12.24
CA ILE A 127 17.30 -24.18 11.52
C ILE A 127 16.97 -24.10 10.03
N ARG A 128 17.30 -22.96 9.42
CA ARG A 128 17.20 -22.73 7.98
C ARG A 128 18.59 -22.42 7.42
N ASP A 129 19.06 -23.22 6.51
CA ASP A 129 20.30 -22.96 5.79
C ASP A 129 20.00 -21.98 4.64
N VAL A 130 20.16 -20.70 4.93
CA VAL A 130 19.83 -19.59 4.00
C VAL A 130 20.98 -18.59 3.94
N SER A 131 21.18 -17.98 2.77
CA SER A 131 22.16 -16.91 2.60
C SER A 131 21.81 -15.68 3.44
N ASP A 132 22.79 -14.78 3.64
CA ASP A 132 22.62 -13.50 4.34
C ASP A 132 21.46 -12.69 3.74
N GLU A 133 21.36 -12.66 2.42
CA GLU A 133 20.34 -11.93 1.67
C GLU A 133 18.94 -12.49 1.94
N VAL A 134 18.78 -13.82 1.90
CA VAL A 134 17.49 -14.47 2.18
C VAL A 134 17.10 -14.31 3.66
N ALA A 135 18.06 -14.40 4.58
CA ALA A 135 17.81 -14.16 6.01
C ALA A 135 17.33 -12.73 6.28
N LEU A 136 17.92 -11.74 5.60
CA LEU A 136 17.48 -10.34 5.68
C LEU A 136 16.07 -10.17 5.13
N ALA A 137 15.75 -10.77 3.97
CA ALA A 137 14.40 -10.73 3.39
C ALA A 137 13.36 -11.34 4.34
N LEU A 138 13.65 -12.50 4.94
CA LEU A 138 12.76 -13.17 5.90
C LEU A 138 12.54 -12.30 7.15
N ALA A 139 13.58 -11.66 7.68
CA ALA A 139 13.46 -10.76 8.82
C ALA A 139 12.62 -9.51 8.50
N LEU A 140 12.74 -8.94 7.30
CA LEU A 140 11.92 -7.83 6.84
C LEU A 140 10.45 -8.24 6.64
N ILE A 141 10.20 -9.39 6.02
CA ILE A 141 8.85 -9.93 5.81
C ILE A 141 8.16 -10.20 7.15
N GLU A 142 8.86 -10.85 8.12
CA GLU A 142 8.31 -11.08 9.46
C GLU A 142 7.93 -9.76 10.14
N ASN A 143 8.79 -8.74 10.02
CA ASN A 143 8.53 -7.44 10.58
C ASN A 143 7.31 -6.74 9.94
N ILE A 144 7.12 -6.88 8.61
CA ILE A 144 5.96 -6.33 7.89
C ILE A 144 4.66 -7.04 8.29
N GLN A 145 4.71 -8.32 8.61
CA GLN A 145 3.54 -9.12 9.00
C GLN A 145 3.08 -8.87 10.44
N ARG A 146 3.68 -7.93 11.17
CA ARG A 146 3.26 -7.56 12.53
C ARG A 146 1.98 -6.75 12.50
N GLU A 147 1.08 -7.03 13.44
CA GLU A 147 -0.24 -6.39 13.54
C GLU A 147 -0.19 -4.90 13.96
N ASN A 148 0.95 -4.40 14.47
CA ASN A 148 1.05 -3.08 15.11
C ASN A 148 1.86 -2.04 14.32
N LEU A 149 2.06 -2.24 13.02
CA LEU A 149 2.71 -1.22 12.17
C LEU A 149 1.70 -0.17 11.73
N ASN A 150 2.06 1.10 11.81
CA ASN A 150 1.29 2.14 11.15
C ASN A 150 1.46 2.08 9.62
N ALA A 151 0.56 2.74 8.88
CA ALA A 151 0.55 2.66 7.41
C ALA A 151 1.83 3.21 6.75
N ILE A 152 2.49 4.19 7.36
CA ILE A 152 3.74 4.76 6.86
C ILE A 152 4.92 3.84 7.17
N GLU A 153 4.99 3.28 8.38
CA GLU A 153 6.00 2.27 8.73
C GLU A 153 5.93 1.06 7.82
N GLU A 154 4.71 0.57 7.57
CA GLU A 154 4.49 -0.53 6.64
C GLU A 154 4.94 -0.17 5.22
N ALA A 155 4.58 1.02 4.72
CA ALA A 155 5.00 1.51 3.41
C ALA A 155 6.55 1.62 3.29
N LEU A 156 7.22 2.12 4.33
CA LEU A 156 8.69 2.21 4.37
C LEU A 156 9.34 0.81 4.36
N ALA A 157 8.79 -0.14 5.12
CA ALA A 157 9.30 -1.50 5.16
C ALA A 157 9.11 -2.22 3.81
N LEU A 158 7.93 -2.03 3.15
CA LEU A 158 7.68 -2.55 1.79
C LEU A 158 8.61 -1.92 0.76
N LYS A 159 8.85 -0.62 0.84
CA LYS A 159 9.80 0.08 -0.04
C LYS A 159 11.20 -0.48 0.14
N ARG A 160 11.65 -0.60 1.38
CA ARG A 160 12.95 -1.17 1.71
C ARG A 160 13.11 -2.59 1.15
N LEU A 161 12.09 -3.45 1.33
CA LEU A 161 12.09 -4.79 0.76
C LEU A 161 12.22 -4.76 -0.77
N GLY A 162 11.52 -3.85 -1.45
CA GLY A 162 11.62 -3.68 -2.90
C GLY A 162 12.98 -3.19 -3.37
N ASP A 163 13.53 -2.19 -2.70
CA ASP A 163 14.79 -1.54 -3.08
C ASP A 163 16.01 -2.45 -2.81
N GLU A 164 16.05 -3.16 -1.66
CA GLU A 164 17.17 -4.03 -1.29
C GLU A 164 17.22 -5.31 -2.14
N PHE A 165 16.07 -5.84 -2.57
CA PHE A 165 15.97 -7.10 -3.30
C PHE A 165 15.55 -6.96 -4.76
N GLU A 166 15.46 -5.74 -5.28
CA GLU A 166 15.02 -5.43 -6.65
C GLU A 166 13.67 -6.09 -7.02
N LEU A 167 12.73 -6.17 -6.06
CA LEU A 167 11.45 -6.85 -6.24
C LEU A 167 10.40 -5.97 -6.91
N THR A 168 9.61 -6.56 -7.78
CA THR A 168 8.40 -5.91 -8.31
C THR A 168 7.30 -5.84 -7.25
N GLN A 169 6.35 -4.91 -7.41
CA GLN A 169 5.21 -4.80 -6.49
C GLN A 169 4.39 -6.10 -6.37
N GLN A 170 4.33 -6.91 -7.43
CA GLN A 170 3.68 -8.21 -7.38
C GLN A 170 4.44 -9.18 -6.49
N GLN A 171 5.76 -9.30 -6.67
CA GLN A 171 6.60 -10.16 -5.84
C GLN A 171 6.60 -9.75 -4.36
N ILE A 172 6.60 -8.43 -4.08
CA ILE A 172 6.44 -7.93 -2.71
C ILE A 172 5.09 -8.39 -2.14
N ALA A 173 4.00 -8.22 -2.91
CA ALA A 173 2.66 -8.61 -2.49
C ALA A 173 2.57 -10.11 -2.15
N ASP A 174 3.12 -10.95 -3.03
CA ASP A 174 3.16 -12.40 -2.85
C ASP A 174 3.99 -12.79 -1.61
N ALA A 175 5.14 -12.11 -1.39
CA ALA A 175 6.02 -12.35 -0.24
C ALA A 175 5.37 -12.01 1.10
N VAL A 176 4.60 -10.92 1.17
CA VAL A 176 3.99 -10.45 2.43
C VAL A 176 2.54 -10.92 2.63
N GLY A 177 1.97 -11.65 1.66
CA GLY A 177 0.59 -12.16 1.71
C GLY A 177 -0.48 -11.08 1.53
N LYS A 178 -0.16 -10.01 0.76
CA LYS A 178 -1.10 -8.91 0.44
C LYS A 178 -1.43 -8.87 -1.04
N SER A 179 -2.47 -8.12 -1.43
CA SER A 179 -2.74 -7.88 -2.84
C SER A 179 -1.77 -6.83 -3.41
N ARG A 180 -1.43 -6.95 -4.71
CA ARG A 180 -0.63 -5.93 -5.43
C ARG A 180 -1.20 -4.52 -5.25
N THR A 181 -2.54 -4.41 -5.26
CA THR A 181 -3.22 -3.11 -5.10
C THR A 181 -2.99 -2.52 -3.71
N GLN A 182 -2.99 -3.34 -2.65
CA GLN A 182 -2.67 -2.88 -1.29
C GLN A 182 -1.24 -2.38 -1.20
N VAL A 183 -0.26 -3.16 -1.73
CA VAL A 183 1.15 -2.75 -1.77
C VAL A 183 1.33 -1.42 -2.53
N ALA A 184 0.72 -1.31 -3.72
CA ALA A 184 0.79 -0.07 -4.51
C ALA A 184 0.19 1.13 -3.76
N ASN A 185 -0.94 0.95 -3.06
CA ASN A 185 -1.57 2.01 -2.28
C ASN A 185 -0.70 2.45 -1.09
N LEU A 186 -0.10 1.52 -0.37
CA LEU A 186 0.82 1.81 0.73
C LEU A 186 2.05 2.57 0.23
N LEU A 187 2.72 2.08 -0.81
CA LEU A 187 3.89 2.75 -1.38
C LEU A 187 3.60 4.18 -1.86
N ARG A 188 2.39 4.44 -2.35
CA ARG A 188 1.97 5.80 -2.74
C ARG A 188 1.89 6.77 -1.56
N LEU A 189 1.64 6.30 -0.33
CA LEU A 189 1.59 7.17 0.85
C LEU A 189 2.93 7.87 1.12
N LEU A 190 4.04 7.28 0.69
CA LEU A 190 5.38 7.88 0.81
C LEU A 190 5.58 9.11 -0.09
N ALA A 191 4.67 9.36 -1.05
CA ALA A 191 4.65 10.56 -1.87
C ALA A 191 3.88 11.73 -1.24
N LEU A 192 3.28 11.55 -0.07
CA LEU A 192 2.65 12.62 0.69
C LEU A 192 3.68 13.58 1.27
N ASP A 193 3.24 14.81 1.53
CA ASP A 193 4.03 15.79 2.29
C ASP A 193 4.40 15.22 3.68
N PRO A 194 5.62 15.45 4.19
CA PRO A 194 6.06 14.92 5.50
C PRO A 194 5.15 15.26 6.67
N GLU A 195 4.53 16.44 6.66
CA GLU A 195 3.59 16.85 7.70
C GLU A 195 2.30 16.00 7.66
N VAL A 196 1.81 15.71 6.45
CA VAL A 196 0.64 14.84 6.24
C VAL A 196 0.96 13.39 6.62
N GLN A 197 2.18 12.91 6.34
CA GLN A 197 2.64 11.60 6.80
C GLN A 197 2.62 11.53 8.33
N THR A 198 3.08 12.57 9.03
CA THR A 198 3.06 12.64 10.50
C THR A 198 1.63 12.60 11.06
N LEU A 199 0.67 13.29 10.44
CA LEU A 199 -0.74 13.23 10.85
C LEU A 199 -1.32 11.81 10.67
N LEU A 200 -0.96 11.13 9.57
CA LEU A 200 -1.35 9.75 9.33
C LEU A 200 -0.70 8.77 10.34
N GLU A 201 0.57 8.98 10.70
CA GLU A 201 1.30 8.19 11.71
C GLU A 201 0.66 8.29 13.10
N ARG A 202 0.19 9.47 13.46
CA ARG A 202 -0.49 9.73 14.74
C ARG A 202 -1.91 9.21 14.80
N GLY A 203 -2.51 8.89 13.63
CA GLY A 203 -3.91 8.49 13.55
C GLY A 203 -4.89 9.66 13.46
N ASP A 204 -4.41 10.90 13.28
CA ASP A 204 -5.24 12.09 13.06
C ASP A 204 -5.92 12.05 11.68
N LEU A 205 -5.35 11.27 10.75
CA LEU A 205 -5.87 11.01 9.42
C LEU A 205 -5.96 9.51 9.15
N ASP A 206 -7.03 9.08 8.50
CA ASP A 206 -7.16 7.71 7.99
C ASP A 206 -6.49 7.54 6.62
N MET A 207 -6.18 6.29 6.25
CA MET A 207 -5.66 5.95 4.92
C MET A 207 -6.54 6.45 3.76
N GLY A 208 -7.86 6.54 3.96
CA GLY A 208 -8.81 7.07 2.99
C GLY A 208 -8.56 8.55 2.70
N HIS A 209 -8.41 9.36 3.75
CA HIS A 209 -8.06 10.79 3.66
C HIS A 209 -6.71 10.97 2.97
N ALA A 210 -5.69 10.25 3.41
CA ALA A 210 -4.34 10.29 2.84
C ALA A 210 -4.33 9.99 1.33
N ARG A 211 -5.09 8.98 0.89
CA ARG A 211 -5.22 8.63 -0.54
C ARG A 211 -5.89 9.73 -1.37
N ALA A 212 -6.91 10.38 -0.84
CA ALA A 212 -7.57 11.51 -1.53
C ALA A 212 -6.58 12.67 -1.73
N LEU A 213 -5.74 12.96 -0.73
CA LEU A 213 -4.77 14.05 -0.74
C LEU A 213 -3.62 13.83 -1.73
N LEU A 214 -3.29 12.60 -2.12
CA LEU A 214 -2.21 12.28 -3.07
C LEU A 214 -2.32 12.98 -4.44
N SER A 215 -3.49 13.41 -4.81
CA SER A 215 -3.76 14.10 -6.08
C SER A 215 -3.45 15.60 -6.05
N LEU A 216 -3.09 16.14 -4.90
CA LEU A 216 -2.80 17.53 -4.67
C LEU A 216 -1.28 17.78 -4.60
N ASN A 217 -0.86 19.04 -4.80
CA ASN A 217 0.52 19.43 -4.52
C ASN A 217 0.80 19.53 -3.02
N SER A 218 2.08 19.53 -2.61
CA SER A 218 2.52 19.52 -1.20
C SER A 218 1.88 20.61 -0.34
N THR A 219 1.80 21.85 -0.83
CA THR A 219 1.19 22.96 -0.09
C THR A 219 -0.31 22.72 0.17
N GLN A 220 -1.02 22.24 -0.83
CA GLN A 220 -2.43 21.93 -0.72
C GLN A 220 -2.71 20.71 0.14
N GLN A 221 -1.85 19.69 0.05
CA GLN A 221 -1.94 18.53 0.92
C GLN A 221 -1.94 18.96 2.38
N ARG A 222 -0.99 19.81 2.81
CA ARG A 222 -0.94 20.34 4.18
C ARG A 222 -2.20 21.12 4.55
N GLN A 223 -2.59 22.08 3.70
CA GLN A 223 -3.74 22.95 3.96
C GLN A 223 -5.03 22.13 4.14
N ILE A 224 -5.30 21.19 3.21
CA ILE A 224 -6.50 20.36 3.26
C ILE A 224 -6.41 19.34 4.39
N ALA A 225 -5.24 18.78 4.68
CA ALA A 225 -5.06 17.87 5.82
C ALA A 225 -5.44 18.54 7.14
N HIS A 226 -4.97 19.76 7.38
CA HIS A 226 -5.39 20.52 8.56
C HIS A 226 -6.90 20.84 8.60
N GLU A 227 -7.49 21.14 7.43
CA GLU A 227 -8.94 21.37 7.35
C GLU A 227 -9.73 20.09 7.69
N VAL A 228 -9.25 18.94 7.22
CA VAL A 228 -9.85 17.62 7.51
C VAL A 228 -9.79 17.32 9.00
N VAL A 229 -8.62 17.50 9.63
CA VAL A 229 -8.41 17.23 11.07
C VAL A 229 -9.23 18.21 11.93
N ASN A 230 -9.20 19.52 11.62
CA ASN A 230 -9.87 20.52 12.42
C ASN A 230 -11.40 20.42 12.38
N ASN A 231 -11.96 19.94 11.27
CA ASN A 231 -13.41 19.85 11.07
C ASN A 231 -13.93 18.41 11.17
N ASP A 232 -13.07 17.44 11.51
CA ASP A 232 -13.40 16.01 11.61
C ASP A 232 -14.17 15.50 10.37
N LEU A 233 -13.62 15.84 9.16
CA LEU A 233 -14.28 15.52 7.89
C LEU A 233 -14.21 14.03 7.60
N THR A 234 -15.30 13.51 7.01
CA THR A 234 -15.28 12.12 6.53
C THR A 234 -14.42 11.96 5.26
N VAL A 235 -14.03 10.73 4.93
CA VAL A 235 -13.29 10.43 3.68
C VAL A 235 -14.05 10.97 2.45
N ARG A 236 -15.38 10.85 2.43
CA ARG A 236 -16.22 11.33 1.30
C ARG A 236 -16.20 12.85 1.18
N ASP A 237 -16.26 13.56 2.32
CA ASP A 237 -16.20 15.02 2.34
C ASP A 237 -14.82 15.51 1.90
N THR A 238 -13.76 14.82 2.32
CA THR A 238 -12.40 15.08 1.88
C THR A 238 -12.23 14.87 0.37
N GLU A 239 -12.78 13.79 -0.20
CA GLU A 239 -12.77 13.57 -1.65
C GLU A 239 -13.53 14.68 -2.41
N ALA A 240 -14.67 15.15 -1.88
CA ALA A 240 -15.43 16.24 -2.47
C ALA A 240 -14.66 17.57 -2.40
N LEU A 241 -13.99 17.84 -1.27
CA LEU A 241 -13.16 19.02 -1.09
C LEU A 241 -11.96 19.01 -2.06
N VAL A 242 -11.25 17.89 -2.17
CA VAL A 242 -10.14 17.71 -3.11
C VAL A 242 -10.59 17.95 -4.55
N LYS A 243 -11.72 17.39 -4.98
CA LYS A 243 -12.31 17.63 -6.32
C LYS A 243 -12.60 19.11 -6.56
N LYS A 244 -13.14 19.81 -5.57
CA LYS A 244 -13.42 21.25 -5.64
C LYS A 244 -12.14 22.07 -5.81
N VAL A 245 -11.08 21.74 -5.06
CA VAL A 245 -9.78 22.41 -5.16
C VAL A 245 -9.15 22.17 -6.52
N GLN A 246 -9.21 20.95 -7.06
CA GLN A 246 -8.71 20.63 -8.40
C GLN A 246 -9.51 21.35 -9.51
N ALA A 247 -10.82 21.42 -9.39
CA ALA A 247 -11.67 22.14 -10.34
C ALA A 247 -11.35 23.64 -10.41
N ASN A 248 -11.02 24.25 -9.26
CA ASN A 248 -10.63 25.65 -9.18
C ASN A 248 -9.23 25.92 -9.76
N GLN A 249 -8.37 24.90 -9.91
CA GLN A 249 -7.03 25.01 -10.50
C GLN A 249 -6.98 24.75 -12.00
N THR A 250 -7.93 24.00 -12.53
CA THR A 250 -8.10 23.95 -13.96
C THR A 250 -8.59 25.33 -14.35
N PRO A 251 -7.77 26.19 -15.02
CA PRO A 251 -8.31 27.41 -15.60
C PRO A 251 -9.50 26.91 -16.42
N ALA A 252 -10.69 27.43 -16.13
CA ALA A 252 -11.88 27.10 -16.89
C ALA A 252 -11.43 27.15 -18.35
N GLN A 253 -11.24 25.99 -18.97
CA GLN A 253 -11.16 25.94 -20.42
C GLN A 253 -12.55 26.38 -20.82
N THR A 254 -12.69 27.70 -20.95
CA THR A 254 -13.74 28.26 -21.80
C THR A 254 -13.61 27.43 -23.06
N PRO A 255 -14.63 26.65 -23.42
CA PRO A 255 -14.58 25.90 -24.67
C PRO A 255 -14.10 26.90 -25.72
N PRO A 256 -13.11 26.55 -26.57
CA PRO A 256 -12.55 27.50 -27.50
C PRO A 256 -13.76 28.14 -28.18
N ARG A 257 -13.97 29.45 -27.96
CA ARG A 257 -14.96 30.20 -28.68
C ARG A 257 -14.59 29.93 -30.13
N THR A 258 -15.34 29.05 -30.77
CA THR A 258 -15.25 28.83 -32.21
C THR A 258 -15.23 30.22 -32.79
N ALA A 259 -14.10 30.56 -33.45
CA ALA A 259 -13.92 31.90 -34.01
C ALA A 259 -15.21 32.17 -34.84
N LYS A 260 -15.99 33.16 -34.37
CA LYS A 260 -17.26 33.51 -35.01
C LYS A 260 -16.96 33.82 -36.45
N THR A 261 -17.67 33.15 -37.34
CA THR A 261 -17.53 33.46 -38.76
C THR A 261 -17.89 34.95 -38.95
N PRO A 262 -17.24 35.67 -39.87
CA PRO A 262 -17.52 37.08 -40.14
C PRO A 262 -19.02 37.40 -40.33
N ASP A 263 -19.73 36.44 -40.90
CA ASP A 263 -21.19 36.56 -41.14
C ASP A 263 -21.99 36.49 -39.83
N VAL A 264 -21.63 35.64 -38.87
CA VAL A 264 -22.31 35.59 -37.58
C VAL A 264 -22.04 36.86 -36.79
N ALA A 265 -20.84 37.41 -36.84
CA ALA A 265 -20.51 38.69 -36.18
C ALA A 265 -21.31 39.85 -36.76
N ARG A 266 -21.48 39.94 -38.11
CA ARG A 266 -22.33 40.92 -38.75
C ARG A 266 -23.81 40.81 -38.33
N LEU A 267 -24.30 39.55 -38.23
CA LEU A 267 -25.65 39.28 -37.83
C LEU A 267 -25.91 39.68 -36.37
N GLU A 268 -24.95 39.45 -35.47
CA GLU A 268 -25.01 39.89 -34.08
C GLU A 268 -25.10 41.41 -33.96
N THR A 269 -24.29 42.12 -34.72
CA THR A 269 -24.29 43.60 -34.76
C THR A 269 -25.61 44.11 -35.28
N HIS A 270 -26.10 43.57 -36.38
CA HIS A 270 -27.35 43.98 -36.98
C HIS A 270 -28.57 43.73 -36.07
N LEU A 271 -28.63 42.54 -35.45
CA LEU A 271 -29.69 42.23 -34.49
C LEU A 271 -29.58 43.08 -33.23
N GLY A 272 -28.36 43.39 -32.76
CA GLY A 272 -28.12 44.29 -31.62
C GLY A 272 -28.65 45.72 -31.89
N GLU A 273 -28.40 46.25 -33.11
CA GLU A 273 -28.88 47.55 -33.53
C GLU A 273 -30.40 47.60 -33.67
N LEU A 274 -31.01 46.51 -34.17
CA LEU A 274 -32.44 46.41 -34.41
C LEU A 274 -33.23 46.25 -33.10
N LEU A 275 -32.68 45.51 -32.14
CA LEU A 275 -33.34 45.20 -30.86
C LEU A 275 -32.93 46.17 -29.74
N GLY A 276 -31.93 47.03 -29.96
CA GLY A 276 -31.41 47.93 -28.93
C GLY A 276 -30.73 47.25 -27.76
N ALA A 277 -30.38 45.97 -27.89
CA ALA A 277 -29.85 45.14 -26.82
C ALA A 277 -28.71 44.25 -27.30
N PRO A 278 -27.72 43.91 -26.45
CA PRO A 278 -26.61 43.01 -26.81
C PRO A 278 -27.09 41.62 -27.19
N VAL A 279 -26.83 41.19 -28.43
CA VAL A 279 -27.17 39.87 -28.96
C VAL A 279 -25.92 39.00 -29.13
N SER A 280 -26.00 37.76 -28.73
CA SER A 280 -24.94 36.75 -28.95
C SER A 280 -25.51 35.50 -29.63
N ILE A 281 -24.87 35.08 -30.71
CA ILE A 281 -25.26 33.90 -31.50
C ILE A 281 -24.18 32.81 -31.35
N ASP A 282 -24.55 31.71 -30.76
CA ASP A 282 -23.72 30.53 -30.69
C ASP A 282 -24.18 29.54 -31.77
N HIS A 283 -23.36 29.33 -32.81
CA HIS A 283 -23.71 28.47 -33.93
C HIS A 283 -22.86 27.19 -33.92
N GLY A 284 -23.51 26.03 -33.87
CA GLY A 284 -22.89 24.73 -33.89
C GLY A 284 -22.77 24.13 -35.29
N GLN A 285 -21.80 23.21 -35.51
CA GLN A 285 -21.47 22.61 -36.81
C GLN A 285 -22.62 21.88 -37.53
N LYS A 286 -23.73 21.57 -36.85
CA LYS A 286 -24.90 20.86 -37.41
C LYS A 286 -26.08 21.77 -37.74
N GLY A 287 -25.87 23.06 -37.89
CA GLY A 287 -26.94 24.02 -38.19
C GLY A 287 -27.85 24.34 -37.00
N LYS A 288 -27.59 23.83 -35.81
CA LYS A 288 -28.31 24.17 -34.58
C LYS A 288 -27.54 25.24 -33.84
N GLY A 289 -28.24 26.25 -33.36
CA GLY A 289 -27.61 27.34 -32.62
C GLY A 289 -28.54 27.88 -31.52
N LYS A 290 -27.98 28.79 -30.72
CA LYS A 290 -28.67 29.52 -29.66
C LYS A 290 -28.45 31.01 -29.87
N VAL A 291 -29.53 31.79 -29.89
CA VAL A 291 -29.49 33.24 -29.83
C VAL A 291 -29.77 33.66 -28.39
N THR A 292 -28.88 34.47 -27.82
CA THR A 292 -29.04 34.99 -26.44
C THR A 292 -29.09 36.52 -26.53
N ILE A 293 -30.15 37.09 -26.05
CA ILE A 293 -30.34 38.52 -25.93
C ILE A 293 -30.21 38.87 -24.45
N ARG A 294 -29.37 39.84 -24.14
CA ARG A 294 -29.23 40.33 -22.74
C ARG A 294 -29.99 41.63 -22.58
N TYR A 295 -30.77 41.72 -21.49
CA TYR A 295 -31.49 42.93 -21.13
C TYR A 295 -31.19 43.30 -19.67
N THR A 296 -31.30 44.57 -19.32
CA THR A 296 -30.98 45.14 -18.01
C THR A 296 -32.22 45.56 -17.23
N SER A 297 -33.38 45.71 -17.90
CA SER A 297 -34.67 46.06 -17.27
C SER A 297 -35.84 45.33 -17.94
N LEU A 298 -36.98 45.25 -17.26
CA LEU A 298 -38.22 44.70 -17.82
C LEU A 298 -38.79 45.56 -18.96
N GLU A 299 -38.58 46.86 -18.92
CA GLU A 299 -38.98 47.81 -19.99
C GLU A 299 -38.20 47.55 -21.28
N GLU A 300 -36.88 47.26 -21.14
CA GLU A 300 -36.03 46.89 -22.29
C GLU A 300 -36.48 45.53 -22.88
N LEU A 301 -36.91 44.60 -22.05
CA LEU A 301 -37.44 43.32 -22.51
C LEU A 301 -38.74 43.48 -23.27
N ASP A 302 -39.63 44.34 -22.81
CA ASP A 302 -40.89 44.65 -23.51
C ASP A 302 -40.64 45.31 -24.85
N GLY A 303 -39.66 46.23 -24.92
CA GLY A 303 -39.19 46.84 -26.17
C GLY A 303 -38.65 45.79 -27.17
N ILE A 304 -37.84 44.86 -26.71
CA ILE A 304 -37.30 43.76 -27.52
C ILE A 304 -38.45 42.88 -28.05
N LEU A 305 -39.38 42.51 -27.20
CA LEU A 305 -40.53 41.70 -27.60
C LEU A 305 -41.45 42.38 -28.62
N ALA A 306 -41.56 43.71 -28.58
CA ALA A 306 -42.31 44.47 -29.56
C ALA A 306 -41.67 44.46 -30.97
N HIS A 307 -40.36 44.29 -31.06
CA HIS A 307 -39.61 44.21 -32.33
C HIS A 307 -39.55 42.77 -32.92
N ILE A 308 -39.90 41.73 -32.15
CA ILE A 308 -39.87 40.34 -32.61
C ILE A 308 -41.24 39.90 -33.20
N LYS A 309 -42.23 40.76 -33.23
CA LYS A 309 -43.53 40.45 -33.84
C LYS A 309 -43.53 40.40 -35.35
#